data_be7c4938c77a7be5348805d7d243cc5b
#
_entry.id   be7c4938c77a7be5348805d7d243cc5b
#
_cell.length_a   1.000
_cell.length_b   1.000
_cell.length_c   1.000
_cell.angle_alpha   90.00
_cell.angle_beta   90.00
_cell.angle_gamma   90.00
#
_symmetry.space_group_name_H-M   'P 1'
#
loop_
_entity.id
_entity.type
_entity.pdbx_description
1 polymer ?
#
loop_
_entity_poly.entity_id
_entity_poly.type
_entity_poly.pdbx_seq_one_letter_code
_entity_poly.pdbx_strand_id
1 'polypeptide(L)'
;TDDARFPIKGGLAQKRGGTVRHDAVAWGYARAASLRGVDIIQNCEVTGFIMAGGKCTGVETSKGPIRAQKIASCVAGSSSRLMSLAGMRLPIESHVLQAFVTEGLKPLLPGVITFGAGHFYCSQSDKGGLVFGGDIDGYNSYAQRGNLPVVEDVCEGGMAIFPNLGRVRLLRMWGGIMDMSMDGSPIIDKTGIEGLYFNGG
;
A
#
# COMPACT_ATOMS: atom_id res chain seq x y z
N THR A 1 -12.05 19.37 -21.79
CA THR A 1 -13.30 18.79 -22.30
C THR A 1 -14.44 19.33 -21.44
N ASP A 2 -15.32 20.14 -22.01
CA ASP A 2 -16.37 20.85 -21.27
C ASP A 2 -17.45 19.92 -20.70
N ASP A 3 -17.51 18.68 -21.17
CA ASP A 3 -18.45 17.65 -20.71
C ASP A 3 -17.84 16.63 -19.73
N ALA A 4 -16.62 16.87 -19.26
CA ALA A 4 -16.00 15.93 -18.30
C ALA A 4 -16.57 16.15 -16.89
N ARG A 5 -16.89 15.05 -16.19
CA ARG A 5 -17.27 15.05 -14.75
C ARG A 5 -16.31 15.90 -13.92
N PHE A 6 -15.04 15.99 -14.33
CA PHE A 6 -14.01 16.80 -13.70
C PHE A 6 -13.25 17.63 -14.75
N PRO A 7 -13.60 18.92 -14.96
CA PRO A 7 -12.88 19.76 -15.91
C PRO A 7 -11.45 20.03 -15.43
N ILE A 8 -10.47 19.66 -16.23
CA ILE A 8 -9.04 19.90 -15.95
C ILE A 8 -8.69 21.33 -16.33
N LYS A 9 -8.30 22.16 -15.38
CA LYS A 9 -7.92 23.56 -15.59
C LYS A 9 -6.42 23.77 -15.72
N GLY A 10 -5.61 22.82 -15.27
CA GLY A 10 -4.16 22.90 -15.30
C GLY A 10 -3.50 21.74 -14.58
N GLY A 11 -2.17 21.74 -14.52
CA GLY A 11 -1.40 20.73 -13.82
C GLY A 11 -0.12 21.31 -13.20
N LEU A 12 0.37 20.66 -12.17
CA LEU A 12 1.66 20.95 -11.54
C LEU A 12 2.65 19.84 -11.89
N ALA A 13 3.80 20.21 -12.43
CA ALA A 13 4.83 19.25 -12.82
C ALA A 13 5.99 19.23 -11.80
N GLN A 14 6.23 18.05 -11.20
CA GLN A 14 7.40 17.78 -10.38
C GLN A 14 8.50 17.12 -11.25
N LYS A 15 9.43 17.95 -11.76
CA LYS A 15 10.46 17.47 -12.71
C LYS A 15 11.49 16.50 -12.13
N ARG A 16 11.64 16.44 -10.79
CA ARG A 16 12.54 15.52 -10.09
C ARG A 16 11.81 14.27 -9.56
N GLY A 17 10.53 14.14 -9.82
CA GLY A 17 9.75 12.95 -9.52
C GLY A 17 10.11 11.81 -10.47
N GLY A 18 9.69 10.61 -10.13
CA GLY A 18 9.91 9.42 -10.95
C GLY A 18 9.17 8.21 -10.41
N THR A 19 9.34 7.10 -11.10
CA THR A 19 8.84 5.79 -10.67
C THR A 19 10.00 4.92 -10.20
N VAL A 20 9.73 4.09 -9.21
CA VAL A 20 10.66 3.05 -8.78
C VAL A 20 9.96 1.69 -8.86
N ARG A 21 10.72 0.66 -9.15
CA ARG A 21 10.22 -0.70 -9.05
C ARG A 21 10.16 -1.10 -7.58
N HIS A 22 8.96 -1.30 -7.06
CA HIS A 22 8.72 -1.64 -5.66
C HIS A 22 9.44 -2.92 -5.22
N ASP A 23 9.50 -3.94 -6.08
CA ASP A 23 10.23 -5.18 -5.85
C ASP A 23 11.74 -4.94 -5.69
N ALA A 24 12.34 -4.13 -6.56
CA ALA A 24 13.76 -3.78 -6.46
C ALA A 24 14.09 -3.00 -5.17
N VAL A 25 13.19 -2.12 -4.75
CA VAL A 25 13.34 -1.39 -3.46
C VAL A 25 13.28 -2.37 -2.29
N ALA A 26 12.27 -3.23 -2.24
CA ALA A 26 12.12 -4.22 -1.16
C ALA A 26 13.33 -5.16 -1.07
N TRP A 27 13.78 -5.70 -2.20
CA TRP A 27 14.97 -6.55 -2.26
C TRP A 27 16.26 -5.81 -1.92
N GLY A 28 16.38 -4.55 -2.33
CA GLY A 28 17.52 -3.70 -2.00
C GLY A 28 17.66 -3.49 -0.50
N TYR A 29 16.57 -3.14 0.18
CA TYR A 29 16.54 -3.01 1.63
C TYR A 29 16.78 -4.33 2.35
N ALA A 30 16.14 -5.42 1.92
CA ALA A 30 16.34 -6.75 2.51
C ALA A 30 17.80 -7.19 2.42
N ARG A 31 18.42 -7.04 1.25
CA ARG A 31 19.84 -7.36 1.05
C ARG A 31 20.76 -6.50 1.94
N ALA A 32 20.49 -5.19 2.00
CA ALA A 32 21.28 -4.29 2.82
C ALA A 32 21.16 -4.59 4.32
N ALA A 33 19.98 -4.97 4.78
CA ALA A 33 19.72 -5.41 6.15
C ALA A 33 20.48 -6.72 6.47
N SER A 34 20.36 -7.71 5.60
CA SER A 34 21.04 -9.01 5.76
C SER A 34 22.57 -8.86 5.81
N LEU A 35 23.15 -7.98 4.95
CA LEU A 35 24.59 -7.67 4.99
C LEU A 35 25.04 -7.00 6.30
N ARG A 36 24.11 -6.45 7.07
CA ARG A 36 24.33 -5.86 8.41
C ARG A 36 24.01 -6.81 9.55
N GLY A 37 23.79 -8.09 9.26
CA GLY A 37 23.53 -9.13 10.25
C GLY A 37 22.06 -9.21 10.71
N VAL A 38 21.12 -8.63 9.94
CA VAL A 38 19.69 -8.81 10.23
C VAL A 38 19.22 -10.14 9.66
N ASP A 39 18.65 -10.98 10.50
CA ASP A 39 18.00 -12.22 10.10
C ASP A 39 16.61 -11.92 9.52
N ILE A 40 16.37 -12.35 8.28
CA ILE A 40 15.08 -12.23 7.61
C ILE A 40 14.41 -13.61 7.56
N ILE A 41 13.37 -13.79 8.36
CA ILE A 41 12.66 -15.07 8.47
C ILE A 41 11.39 -15.00 7.63
N GLN A 42 11.44 -15.55 6.44
CA GLN A 42 10.29 -15.59 5.53
C GLN A 42 9.27 -16.65 5.92
N ASN A 43 8.02 -16.48 5.52
CA ASN A 43 6.91 -17.40 5.81
C ASN A 43 6.83 -17.72 7.31
N CYS A 44 6.90 -16.67 8.13
CA CYS A 44 6.86 -16.73 9.58
C CYS A 44 5.82 -15.72 10.08
N GLU A 45 4.59 -16.18 10.24
CA GLU A 45 3.48 -15.35 10.69
C GLU A 45 3.59 -15.12 12.20
N VAL A 46 3.43 -13.87 12.62
CA VAL A 46 3.27 -13.52 14.05
C VAL A 46 1.82 -13.77 14.45
N THR A 47 1.63 -14.65 15.41
CA THR A 47 0.32 -15.09 15.89
C THR A 47 -0.04 -14.55 17.27
N GLY A 48 0.89 -13.89 17.94
CA GLY A 48 0.66 -13.30 19.27
C GLY A 48 1.88 -12.58 19.82
N PHE A 49 1.72 -11.98 20.99
CA PHE A 49 2.79 -11.34 21.73
C PHE A 49 3.08 -12.09 23.03
N ILE A 50 4.34 -12.23 23.38
CA ILE A 50 4.79 -12.81 24.66
C ILE A 50 4.88 -11.71 25.68
N MET A 51 3.98 -11.74 26.68
CA MET A 51 3.91 -10.77 27.74
C MET A 51 4.48 -11.31 29.04
N ALA A 52 5.29 -10.53 29.74
CA ALA A 52 5.81 -10.87 31.05
C ALA A 52 5.93 -9.60 31.91
N GLY A 53 5.29 -9.58 33.09
CA GLY A 53 5.32 -8.44 34.00
C GLY A 53 4.83 -7.12 33.41
N GLY A 54 3.86 -7.16 32.49
CA GLY A 54 3.32 -5.99 31.81
C GLY A 54 4.17 -5.51 30.61
N LYS A 55 5.25 -6.21 30.28
CA LYS A 55 6.17 -5.89 29.17
C LYS A 55 5.99 -6.88 28.02
N CYS A 56 6.17 -6.42 26.80
CA CYS A 56 6.31 -7.28 25.64
C CYS A 56 7.76 -7.77 25.54
N THR A 57 7.95 -9.08 25.60
CA THR A 57 9.28 -9.73 25.66
C THR A 57 9.55 -10.64 24.45
N GLY A 58 8.64 -10.65 23.46
CA GLY A 58 8.76 -11.44 22.28
C GLY A 58 7.46 -11.59 21.52
N VAL A 59 7.49 -12.42 20.51
CA VAL A 59 6.32 -12.76 19.69
C VAL A 59 6.17 -14.26 19.56
N GLU A 60 4.94 -14.74 19.53
CA GLU A 60 4.60 -16.08 19.09
C GLU A 60 4.51 -16.10 17.56
N THR A 61 5.09 -17.09 16.94
CA THR A 61 5.08 -17.21 15.48
C THR A 61 4.70 -18.60 15.02
N SER A 62 4.35 -18.72 13.74
CA SER A 62 4.09 -20.02 13.09
C SER A 62 5.31 -20.96 13.10
N LYS A 63 6.51 -20.46 13.45
CA LYS A 63 7.76 -21.22 13.57
C LYS A 63 8.28 -21.35 15.00
N GLY A 64 7.46 -20.98 15.97
CA GLY A 64 7.82 -20.98 17.38
C GLY A 64 8.07 -19.57 17.93
N PRO A 65 8.34 -19.46 19.24
CA PRO A 65 8.50 -18.16 19.89
C PRO A 65 9.84 -17.50 19.55
N ILE A 66 9.81 -16.20 19.35
CA ILE A 66 10.99 -15.35 19.19
C ILE A 66 11.01 -14.33 20.33
N ARG A 67 12.08 -14.34 21.12
CA ARG A 67 12.24 -13.40 22.24
C ARG A 67 13.13 -12.24 21.85
N ALA A 68 12.72 -11.04 22.28
CA ALA A 68 13.46 -9.80 22.05
C ALA A 68 13.16 -8.79 23.16
N GLN A 69 14.07 -7.87 23.40
CA GLN A 69 13.88 -6.78 24.36
C GLN A 69 13.02 -5.65 23.79
N LYS A 70 12.99 -5.50 22.46
CA LYS A 70 12.23 -4.48 21.75
C LYS A 70 11.60 -5.12 20.51
N ILE A 71 10.32 -4.92 20.36
CA ILE A 71 9.52 -5.41 19.24
C ILE A 71 8.91 -4.18 18.55
N ALA A 72 9.09 -4.07 17.23
CA ALA A 72 8.44 -3.05 16.42
C ALA A 72 7.44 -3.70 15.46
N SER A 73 6.20 -3.29 15.53
CA SER A 73 5.17 -3.67 14.57
C SER A 73 5.23 -2.73 13.37
N CYS A 74 5.57 -3.27 12.17
CA CYS A 74 5.67 -2.54 10.90
C CYS A 74 4.97 -3.35 9.81
N VAL A 75 3.68 -3.65 10.00
CA VAL A 75 2.93 -4.62 9.20
C VAL A 75 1.86 -3.98 8.31
N ALA A 76 1.96 -2.65 8.11
CA ALA A 76 1.09 -1.88 7.22
C ALA A 76 -0.39 -2.24 7.36
N GLY A 77 -1.07 -2.63 6.30
CA GLY A 77 -2.50 -2.95 6.29
C GLY A 77 -2.96 -4.01 7.30
N SER A 78 -2.05 -4.78 7.90
CA SER A 78 -2.39 -5.73 8.98
C SER A 78 -2.22 -5.16 10.39
N SER A 79 -1.90 -3.86 10.52
CA SER A 79 -1.54 -3.21 11.79
C SER A 79 -2.61 -3.35 12.88
N SER A 80 -3.86 -2.97 12.57
CA SER A 80 -4.96 -3.05 13.55
C SER A 80 -5.24 -4.49 13.99
N ARG A 81 -5.17 -5.45 13.05
CA ARG A 81 -5.35 -6.87 13.36
C ARG A 81 -4.23 -7.40 14.25
N LEU A 82 -2.97 -7.10 13.94
CA LEU A 82 -1.84 -7.57 14.76
C LEU A 82 -1.86 -6.92 16.14
N MET A 83 -2.05 -5.61 16.23
CA MET A 83 -2.01 -4.91 17.52
C MET A 83 -3.21 -5.26 18.41
N SER A 84 -4.34 -5.72 17.85
CA SER A 84 -5.44 -6.25 18.65
C SER A 84 -5.07 -7.50 19.45
N LEU A 85 -4.08 -8.28 19.00
CA LEU A 85 -3.54 -9.43 19.77
C LEU A 85 -2.79 -9.00 21.02
N ALA A 86 -2.34 -7.74 21.10
CA ALA A 86 -1.78 -7.12 22.29
C ALA A 86 -2.85 -6.36 23.11
N GLY A 87 -4.14 -6.50 22.79
CA GLY A 87 -5.23 -5.77 23.42
C GLY A 87 -5.29 -4.28 23.06
N MET A 88 -4.62 -3.85 22.00
CA MET A 88 -4.56 -2.46 21.56
C MET A 88 -5.50 -2.19 20.40
N ARG A 89 -6.20 -1.06 20.45
CA ARG A 89 -6.96 -0.53 19.32
C ARG A 89 -6.20 0.65 18.72
N LEU A 90 -5.89 0.57 17.44
CA LEU A 90 -5.27 1.66 16.68
C LEU A 90 -6.33 2.52 15.99
N PRO A 91 -6.11 3.84 15.82
CA PRO A 91 -6.93 4.70 14.98
C PRO A 91 -6.55 4.51 13.49
N ILE A 92 -6.54 3.26 13.03
CA ILE A 92 -6.15 2.86 11.68
C ILE A 92 -7.19 1.88 11.16
N GLU A 93 -7.69 2.18 9.96
CA GLU A 93 -8.56 1.30 9.20
C GLU A 93 -7.81 0.69 8.02
N SER A 94 -8.19 -0.53 7.64
CA SER A 94 -7.56 -1.24 6.53
C SER A 94 -8.50 -1.26 5.34
N HIS A 95 -8.09 -0.64 4.24
CA HIS A 95 -8.86 -0.55 3.01
C HIS A 95 -8.13 -1.19 1.84
N VAL A 96 -8.87 -1.77 0.91
CA VAL A 96 -8.27 -2.33 -0.30
C VAL A 96 -8.07 -1.22 -1.32
N LEU A 97 -6.81 -0.96 -1.66
CA LEU A 97 -6.41 -0.12 -2.77
C LEU A 97 -6.24 -1.00 -4.02
N GLN A 98 -6.89 -0.63 -5.11
CA GLN A 98 -6.85 -1.42 -6.33
C GLN A 98 -5.95 -0.80 -7.39
N ALA A 99 -5.27 -1.68 -8.13
CA ALA A 99 -4.43 -1.29 -9.24
C ALA A 99 -4.66 -2.20 -10.45
N PHE A 100 -4.38 -1.65 -11.62
CA PHE A 100 -4.67 -2.25 -12.92
C PHE A 100 -3.46 -2.14 -13.83
N VAL A 101 -3.36 -3.06 -14.79
CA VAL A 101 -2.38 -2.98 -15.86
C VAL A 101 -3.03 -3.29 -17.20
N THR A 102 -2.71 -2.47 -18.20
CA THR A 102 -3.19 -2.64 -19.57
C THR A 102 -2.27 -3.52 -20.40
N GLU A 103 -2.73 -3.85 -21.60
CA GLU A 103 -1.86 -4.31 -22.67
C GLU A 103 -0.76 -3.29 -22.98
N GLY A 104 0.33 -3.75 -23.65
CA GLY A 104 1.46 -2.89 -23.98
C GLY A 104 1.08 -1.87 -25.07
N LEU A 105 1.38 -0.62 -24.82
CA LEU A 105 1.22 0.50 -25.73
C LEU A 105 2.59 1.05 -26.15
N LYS A 106 2.62 1.82 -27.23
CA LYS A 106 3.80 2.63 -27.57
C LYS A 106 4.09 3.62 -26.41
N PRO A 107 5.34 4.09 -26.24
CA PRO A 107 5.68 5.08 -25.25
C PRO A 107 4.75 6.28 -25.33
N LEU A 108 4.03 6.56 -24.23
CA LEU A 108 3.03 7.62 -24.13
C LEU A 108 3.28 8.52 -22.92
N LEU A 109 3.67 7.95 -21.78
CA LEU A 109 3.84 8.67 -20.53
C LEU A 109 5.30 8.63 -20.07
N PRO A 110 6.00 9.79 -20.06
CA PRO A 110 7.39 9.86 -19.58
C PRO A 110 7.52 9.89 -18.05
N GLY A 111 6.42 9.90 -17.31
CA GLY A 111 6.38 10.00 -15.86
C GLY A 111 5.08 9.51 -15.27
N VAL A 112 4.80 9.91 -14.05
CA VAL A 112 3.54 9.60 -13.35
C VAL A 112 2.59 10.79 -13.48
N ILE A 113 1.34 10.50 -13.77
CA ILE A 113 0.24 11.46 -13.69
C ILE A 113 -0.62 11.07 -12.49
N THR A 114 -0.97 12.06 -11.66
CA THR A 114 -1.93 11.90 -10.57
C THR A 114 -3.07 12.88 -10.76
N PHE A 115 -4.28 12.42 -10.53
CA PHE A 115 -5.49 13.21 -10.64
C PHE A 115 -6.35 12.99 -9.39
N GLY A 116 -6.13 13.83 -8.37
CA GLY A 116 -6.72 13.65 -7.06
C GLY A 116 -8.25 13.70 -7.05
N ALA A 117 -8.87 14.60 -7.81
CA ALA A 117 -10.32 14.71 -7.88
C ALA A 117 -11.01 13.48 -8.51
N GLY A 118 -10.32 12.77 -9.40
CA GLY A 118 -10.81 11.55 -10.02
C GLY A 118 -10.25 10.27 -9.39
N HIS A 119 -9.61 10.38 -8.22
CA HIS A 119 -8.97 9.25 -7.53
C HIS A 119 -8.15 8.36 -8.49
N PHE A 120 -7.31 8.99 -9.30
CA PHE A 120 -6.61 8.31 -10.38
C PHE A 120 -5.13 8.66 -10.39
N TYR A 121 -4.30 7.65 -10.55
CA TYR A 121 -2.90 7.81 -10.95
C TYR A 121 -2.57 6.87 -12.11
N CYS A 122 -1.61 7.25 -12.92
CA CYS A 122 -1.15 6.43 -14.05
C CYS A 122 0.34 6.62 -14.29
N SER A 123 1.01 5.52 -14.57
CA SER A 123 2.38 5.48 -15.09
C SER A 123 2.48 4.46 -16.21
N GLN A 124 3.53 4.53 -17.02
CA GLN A 124 3.78 3.53 -18.03
C GLN A 124 4.99 2.68 -17.65
N SER A 125 4.83 1.36 -17.70
CA SER A 125 5.91 0.42 -17.43
C SER A 125 6.88 0.31 -18.61
N ASP A 126 8.10 -0.20 -18.35
CA ASP A 126 9.10 -0.47 -19.39
C ASP A 126 8.60 -1.42 -20.48
N LYS A 127 7.59 -2.24 -20.20
CA LYS A 127 6.94 -3.14 -21.14
C LYS A 127 5.80 -2.48 -21.94
N GLY A 128 5.58 -1.19 -21.74
CA GLY A 128 4.57 -0.40 -22.43
C GLY A 128 3.18 -0.41 -21.79
N GLY A 129 2.87 -1.33 -20.88
CA GLY A 129 1.58 -1.35 -20.19
C GLY A 129 1.40 -0.15 -19.28
N LEU A 130 0.21 0.46 -19.30
CA LEU A 130 -0.16 1.47 -18.32
C LEU A 130 -0.46 0.77 -16.99
N VAL A 131 0.15 1.26 -15.93
CA VAL A 131 -0.13 0.86 -14.54
C VAL A 131 -0.88 2.01 -13.90
N PHE A 132 -2.10 1.76 -13.47
CA PHE A 132 -2.96 2.80 -12.92
C PHE A 132 -3.83 2.26 -11.78
N GLY A 133 -4.40 3.15 -11.02
CA GLY A 133 -5.27 2.88 -9.88
C GLY A 133 -5.60 4.18 -9.17
N GLY A 134 -6.03 4.11 -7.92
CA GLY A 134 -6.18 5.31 -7.09
C GLY A 134 -7.40 5.35 -6.19
N ASP A 135 -8.37 4.49 -6.40
CA ASP A 135 -9.52 4.40 -5.52
C ASP A 135 -9.41 3.22 -4.55
N ILE A 136 -10.09 3.32 -3.44
CA ILE A 136 -10.12 2.35 -2.35
C ILE A 136 -11.54 1.87 -2.09
N ASP A 137 -11.67 0.68 -1.54
CA ASP A 137 -12.96 0.21 -1.03
C ASP A 137 -13.45 1.14 0.09
N GLY A 138 -14.72 1.53 0.03
CA GLY A 138 -15.35 2.41 1.02
C GLY A 138 -15.63 1.75 2.37
N TYR A 139 -15.05 0.59 2.64
CA TYR A 139 -15.23 -0.17 3.88
C TYR A 139 -13.94 -0.87 4.32
N ASN A 140 -13.82 -1.11 5.61
CA ASN A 140 -12.67 -1.81 6.18
C ASN A 140 -12.64 -3.26 5.69
N SER A 141 -11.53 -3.65 5.07
CA SER A 141 -11.38 -4.98 4.46
C SER A 141 -9.93 -5.44 4.45
N TYR A 142 -9.74 -6.76 4.57
CA TYR A 142 -8.46 -7.45 4.40
C TYR A 142 -8.41 -8.30 3.13
N ALA A 143 -9.34 -8.11 2.21
CA ALA A 143 -9.33 -8.79 0.93
C ALA A 143 -8.13 -8.32 0.08
N GLN A 144 -7.51 -9.26 -0.64
CA GLN A 144 -6.41 -8.95 -1.57
C GLN A 144 -6.87 -9.12 -3.03
N ARG A 145 -8.10 -8.75 -3.30
CA ARG A 145 -8.72 -8.83 -4.62
C ARG A 145 -9.55 -7.58 -4.89
N GLY A 146 -9.66 -7.23 -6.16
CA GLY A 146 -10.48 -6.12 -6.58
C GLY A 146 -11.96 -6.45 -6.67
N ASN A 147 -12.76 -5.42 -6.90
CA ASN A 147 -14.19 -5.48 -7.18
C ASN A 147 -14.55 -4.59 -8.38
N LEU A 148 -15.68 -4.86 -9.03
CA LEU A 148 -16.10 -4.14 -10.23
C LEU A 148 -16.42 -2.65 -9.98
N PRO A 149 -17.09 -2.24 -8.91
CA PRO A 149 -17.37 -0.82 -8.68
C PRO A 149 -16.11 0.04 -8.70
N VAL A 150 -15.02 -0.38 -8.03
CA VAL A 150 -13.75 0.37 -8.05
C VAL A 150 -13.10 0.34 -9.44
N VAL A 151 -13.24 -0.76 -10.18
CA VAL A 151 -12.77 -0.80 -11.59
C VAL A 151 -13.47 0.28 -12.43
N GLU A 152 -14.79 0.40 -12.29
CA GLU A 152 -15.61 1.36 -13.04
C GLU A 152 -15.21 2.79 -12.67
N ASP A 153 -15.14 3.12 -11.38
CA ASP A 153 -14.78 4.47 -10.89
C ASP A 153 -13.37 4.90 -11.33
N VAL A 154 -12.38 4.01 -11.19
CA VAL A 154 -11.00 4.30 -11.60
C VAL A 154 -10.89 4.44 -13.11
N CYS A 155 -11.58 3.62 -13.89
CA CYS A 155 -11.60 3.74 -15.34
C CYS A 155 -12.29 5.02 -15.80
N GLU A 156 -13.38 5.44 -15.16
CA GLU A 156 -14.07 6.71 -15.44
C GLU A 156 -13.14 7.90 -15.18
N GLY A 157 -12.48 7.93 -14.00
CA GLY A 157 -11.48 8.95 -13.67
C GLY A 157 -10.31 8.98 -14.67
N GLY A 158 -9.85 7.82 -15.09
CA GLY A 158 -8.80 7.67 -16.11
C GLY A 158 -9.22 8.16 -17.48
N MET A 159 -10.43 7.86 -17.93
CA MET A 159 -10.97 8.32 -19.22
C MET A 159 -11.22 9.84 -19.24
N ALA A 160 -11.46 10.46 -18.10
CA ALA A 160 -11.55 11.92 -18.03
C ALA A 160 -10.24 12.62 -18.43
N ILE A 161 -9.09 11.97 -18.16
CA ILE A 161 -7.75 12.48 -18.53
C ILE A 161 -7.31 11.91 -19.89
N PHE A 162 -7.51 10.61 -20.09
CA PHE A 162 -7.11 9.86 -21.26
C PHE A 162 -8.31 9.19 -21.90
N PRO A 163 -9.11 9.88 -22.75
CA PRO A 163 -10.30 9.31 -23.37
C PRO A 163 -10.00 8.00 -24.14
N ASN A 164 -8.79 7.86 -24.69
CA ASN A 164 -8.38 6.66 -25.41
C ASN A 164 -8.19 5.43 -24.49
N LEU A 165 -8.15 5.62 -23.17
CA LEU A 165 -8.06 4.50 -22.20
C LEU A 165 -9.25 3.53 -22.36
N GLY A 166 -10.42 4.02 -22.72
CA GLY A 166 -11.61 3.20 -22.99
C GLY A 166 -11.47 2.22 -24.19
N ARG A 167 -10.41 2.33 -24.97
CA ARG A 167 -10.11 1.43 -26.10
C ARG A 167 -8.99 0.41 -25.79
N VAL A 168 -8.41 0.49 -24.58
CA VAL A 168 -7.27 -0.32 -24.18
C VAL A 168 -7.76 -1.48 -23.30
N ARG A 169 -7.22 -2.67 -23.52
CA ARG A 169 -7.61 -3.86 -22.76
C ARG A 169 -6.91 -3.90 -21.39
N LEU A 170 -7.68 -4.17 -20.35
CA LEU A 170 -7.14 -4.51 -19.03
C LEU A 170 -6.64 -5.96 -19.06
N LEU A 171 -5.38 -6.18 -18.69
CA LEU A 171 -4.80 -7.51 -18.59
C LEU A 171 -4.92 -8.09 -17.19
N ARG A 172 -4.75 -7.28 -16.16
CA ARG A 172 -4.78 -7.71 -14.76
C ARG A 172 -5.26 -6.59 -13.86
N MET A 173 -5.86 -7.03 -12.76
CA MET A 173 -6.16 -6.19 -11.59
C MET A 173 -5.71 -6.92 -10.33
N TRP A 174 -5.36 -6.17 -9.29
CA TRP A 174 -5.05 -6.69 -7.98
C TRP A 174 -5.41 -5.68 -6.91
N GLY A 175 -5.56 -6.15 -5.67
CA GLY A 175 -5.79 -5.31 -4.50
C GLY A 175 -4.66 -5.47 -3.49
N GLY A 176 -4.29 -4.38 -2.85
CA GLY A 176 -3.38 -4.34 -1.71
C GLY A 176 -4.08 -3.74 -0.50
N ILE A 177 -3.77 -4.22 0.69
CA ILE A 177 -4.35 -3.69 1.92
C ILE A 177 -3.53 -2.48 2.35
N MET A 178 -4.19 -1.33 2.37
CA MET A 178 -3.60 -0.06 2.82
C MET A 178 -4.05 0.26 4.24
N ASP A 179 -3.13 0.64 5.10
CA ASP A 179 -3.40 1.18 6.42
C ASP A 179 -3.69 2.67 6.33
N MET A 180 -4.88 3.05 6.75
CA MET A 180 -5.38 4.41 6.70
C MET A 180 -5.50 4.96 8.12
N SER A 181 -4.61 5.90 8.47
CA SER A 181 -4.80 6.71 9.68
C SER A 181 -5.86 7.78 9.44
N MET A 182 -6.41 8.32 10.51
CA MET A 182 -7.57 9.24 10.43
C MET A 182 -7.27 10.55 9.69
N ASP A 183 -6.00 10.96 9.65
CA ASP A 183 -5.55 12.21 9.02
C ASP A 183 -4.53 11.99 7.88
N GLY A 184 -4.29 10.72 7.52
CA GLY A 184 -3.30 10.36 6.49
C GLY A 184 -1.84 10.53 6.92
N SER A 185 -1.59 10.73 8.23
CA SER A 185 -0.24 10.87 8.76
C SER A 185 0.23 9.56 9.39
N PRO A 186 1.51 9.18 9.22
CA PRO A 186 2.03 7.95 9.83
C PRO A 186 2.13 8.09 11.34
N ILE A 187 1.84 7.00 12.04
CA ILE A 187 2.00 6.87 13.49
C ILE A 187 3.30 6.12 13.76
N ILE A 188 4.29 6.80 14.33
CA ILE A 188 5.60 6.23 14.65
C ILE A 188 5.93 6.56 16.09
N ASP A 189 5.68 5.62 17.01
CA ASP A 189 5.87 5.88 18.43
C ASP A 189 6.01 4.58 19.27
N LYS A 190 6.29 4.79 20.56
CA LYS A 190 6.13 3.78 21.60
C LYS A 190 4.65 3.52 21.81
N THR A 191 4.32 2.27 22.06
CA THR A 191 2.98 1.94 22.57
C THR A 191 2.89 2.14 24.07
N GLY A 192 1.68 2.01 24.64
CA GLY A 192 1.50 1.95 26.10
C GLY A 192 2.06 0.69 26.75
N ILE A 193 2.58 -0.27 25.97
CA ILE A 193 3.17 -1.53 26.45
C ILE A 193 4.69 -1.41 26.36
N GLU A 194 5.38 -1.53 27.48
CA GLU A 194 6.85 -1.49 27.49
C GLU A 194 7.44 -2.59 26.59
N GLY A 195 8.42 -2.23 25.77
CA GLY A 195 9.06 -3.15 24.82
C GLY A 195 8.35 -3.27 23.45
N LEU A 196 7.15 -2.70 23.29
CA LEU A 196 6.40 -2.73 22.06
C LEU A 196 6.33 -1.34 21.41
N TYR A 197 6.72 -1.28 20.15
CA TYR A 197 6.75 -0.08 19.31
C TYR A 197 5.85 -0.29 18.09
N PHE A 198 5.40 0.81 17.51
CA PHE A 198 4.54 0.80 16.34
C PHE A 198 5.03 1.77 15.26
N ASN A 199 4.91 1.35 14.00
CA ASN A 199 5.15 2.16 12.81
C ASN A 199 4.15 1.73 11.72
N GLY A 200 3.23 2.61 11.32
CA GLY A 200 2.22 2.37 10.29
C GLY A 200 1.30 3.57 10.11
N GLY A 201 0.31 3.48 9.22
CA GLY A 201 -0.68 4.52 8.93
C GLY A 201 -0.41 5.35 7.69
#